data_eea59c9e33e6d2ee92273b39118f179c
#
_entry.id   eea59c9e33e6d2ee92273b39118f179c
#
_cell.length_a   1.000
_cell.length_b   1.000
_cell.length_c   1.000
_cell.angle_alpha   90.00
_cell.angle_beta   90.00
_cell.angle_gamma   90.00
#
_symmetry.space_group_name_H-M   'P 1'
#
loop_
_entity.id
_entity.type
_entity.pdbx_description
1 polymer ?
#
loop_
_entity_poly.entity_id
_entity_poly.type
_entity_poly.pdbx_seq_one_letter_code
_entity_poly.pdbx_strand_id
1 'polypeptide(L)'
;MRNLILILAVVMLATGLSAGEKKLMHYFYFTVVDAATDADWQAFAKATDALPGKIPGLTKVWHGKMARPMAVYNIDGEARKKLTAGEEKVTGTVTQRVRKHGVCMEFADDAALKAYAPNPAHKEWDAVYSKVRVAGTTTIDFMGQ
;
A
#
# COMPACT_ATOMS: atom_id res chain seq x y z
N MET A 1 -14.22 69.42 22.70
CA MET A 1 -12.96 68.72 22.40
C MET A 1 -13.23 67.22 22.63
N ARG A 2 -13.49 66.46 21.56
CA ARG A 2 -13.85 65.05 21.64
C ARG A 2 -12.62 64.24 21.13
N ASN A 3 -11.95 63.53 22.04
CA ASN A 3 -10.86 62.66 21.69
C ASN A 3 -11.38 61.40 21.00
N LEU A 4 -11.01 61.23 19.72
CA LEU A 4 -11.31 60.06 18.93
C LEU A 4 -10.15 59.07 19.12
N ILE A 5 -10.36 57.98 19.88
CA ILE A 5 -9.37 56.93 20.05
C ILE A 5 -9.56 55.95 18.89
N LEU A 6 -8.58 55.91 17.99
CA LEU A 6 -8.54 54.98 16.88
C LEU A 6 -7.95 53.66 17.40
N ILE A 7 -8.78 52.62 17.55
CA ILE A 7 -8.32 51.26 17.89
C ILE A 7 -7.93 50.56 16.58
N LEU A 8 -6.64 50.40 16.38
CA LEU A 8 -6.06 49.66 15.26
C LEU A 8 -6.12 48.15 15.61
N ALA A 9 -7.09 47.44 15.09
CA ALA A 9 -7.16 45.98 15.20
C ALA A 9 -6.15 45.34 14.24
N VAL A 10 -5.04 44.86 14.79
CA VAL A 10 -4.07 44.03 14.05
C VAL A 10 -4.64 42.61 13.92
N VAL A 11 -5.18 42.30 12.76
CA VAL A 11 -5.55 40.93 12.41
C VAL A 11 -4.26 40.17 12.05
N MET A 12 -3.74 39.42 13.01
CA MET A 12 -2.69 38.43 12.71
C MET A 12 -3.31 37.28 11.90
N LEU A 13 -3.12 37.28 10.59
CA LEU A 13 -3.26 36.08 9.79
C LEU A 13 -2.16 35.11 10.21
N ALA A 14 -2.49 34.17 11.09
CA ALA A 14 -1.69 32.99 11.30
C ALA A 14 -1.78 32.15 10.02
N THR A 15 -0.84 32.34 9.09
CA THR A 15 -0.58 31.37 8.02
C THR A 15 -0.01 30.15 8.70
N GLY A 16 -0.89 29.23 9.09
CA GLY A 16 -0.50 27.89 9.50
C GLY A 16 0.24 27.27 8.34
N LEU A 17 1.57 27.21 8.43
CA LEU A 17 2.35 26.26 7.64
C LEU A 17 1.83 24.88 8.04
N SER A 18 0.90 24.34 7.24
CA SER A 18 0.56 22.93 7.31
C SER A 18 1.84 22.18 6.99
N ALA A 19 2.50 21.63 7.99
CA ALA A 19 3.50 20.60 7.77
C ALA A 19 2.81 19.55 6.91
N GLY A 20 3.27 19.37 5.68
CA GLY A 20 2.62 18.48 4.73
C GLY A 20 2.39 17.12 5.40
N GLU A 21 1.14 16.68 5.39
CA GLU A 21 0.78 15.38 5.97
C GLU A 21 1.70 14.32 5.40
N LYS A 22 2.42 13.62 6.27
CA LYS A 22 3.33 12.54 5.87
C LYS A 22 2.50 11.38 5.37
N LYS A 23 2.28 11.35 4.06
CA LYS A 23 1.55 10.28 3.40
C LYS A 23 2.36 9.01 3.39
N LEU A 24 1.69 7.88 3.51
CA LEU A 24 2.29 6.58 3.43
C LEU A 24 1.90 5.92 2.12
N MET A 25 2.89 5.40 1.40
CA MET A 25 2.71 4.65 0.15
C MET A 25 2.93 3.17 0.43
N HIS A 26 1.88 2.38 0.23
CA HIS A 26 1.88 0.94 0.36
C HIS A 26 1.88 0.29 -1.02
N TYR A 27 2.99 -0.32 -1.40
CA TYR A 27 3.15 -1.02 -2.68
C TYR A 27 3.18 -2.52 -2.43
N PHE A 28 2.48 -3.27 -3.26
CA PHE A 28 2.66 -4.71 -3.29
C PHE A 28 2.57 -5.26 -4.70
N TYR A 29 3.36 -6.29 -4.92
CA TYR A 29 3.53 -6.94 -6.21
C TYR A 29 3.19 -8.41 -6.08
N PHE A 30 2.57 -8.99 -7.12
CA PHE A 30 2.12 -10.38 -7.07
C PHE A 30 2.36 -11.14 -8.37
N THR A 31 2.45 -12.45 -8.22
CA THR A 31 2.44 -13.42 -9.32
C THR A 31 1.00 -13.69 -9.69
N VAL A 32 0.69 -13.64 -10.97
CA VAL A 32 -0.68 -13.83 -11.47
C VAL A 32 -1.05 -15.32 -11.50
N VAL A 33 -2.32 -15.61 -11.33
CA VAL A 33 -2.91 -16.93 -11.61
C VAL A 33 -3.11 -17.04 -13.11
N ASP A 34 -2.48 -18.03 -13.75
CA ASP A 34 -2.55 -18.18 -15.23
C ASP A 34 -3.97 -18.52 -15.71
N ALA A 35 -4.80 -19.13 -14.87
CA ALA A 35 -6.20 -19.46 -15.17
C ALA A 35 -7.19 -18.32 -14.85
N ALA A 36 -6.74 -17.16 -14.36
CA ALA A 36 -7.62 -16.03 -14.09
C ALA A 36 -8.27 -15.53 -15.37
N THR A 37 -9.60 -15.44 -15.35
CA THR A 37 -10.41 -15.01 -16.49
C THR A 37 -10.45 -13.46 -16.59
N ASP A 38 -10.87 -12.95 -17.76
CA ASP A 38 -11.11 -11.51 -17.93
C ASP A 38 -12.16 -10.98 -16.93
N ALA A 39 -13.15 -11.79 -16.60
CA ALA A 39 -14.15 -11.44 -15.59
C ALA A 39 -13.54 -11.32 -14.19
N ASP A 40 -12.59 -12.18 -13.82
CA ASP A 40 -11.86 -12.05 -12.54
C ASP A 40 -11.01 -10.79 -12.50
N TRP A 41 -10.34 -10.44 -13.61
CA TRP A 41 -9.56 -9.21 -13.72
C TRP A 41 -10.43 -7.96 -13.67
N GLN A 42 -11.59 -7.96 -14.32
CA GLN A 42 -12.56 -6.84 -14.25
C GLN A 42 -13.11 -6.68 -12.84
N ALA A 43 -13.46 -7.79 -12.16
CA ALA A 43 -13.91 -7.77 -10.78
C ALA A 43 -12.84 -7.22 -9.84
N PHE A 44 -11.58 -7.66 -10.01
CA PHE A 44 -10.43 -7.17 -9.24
C PHE A 44 -10.22 -5.65 -9.46
N ALA A 45 -10.20 -5.19 -10.70
CA ALA A 45 -10.02 -3.79 -11.03
C ALA A 45 -11.12 -2.93 -10.37
N LYS A 46 -12.39 -3.27 -10.60
CA LYS A 46 -13.53 -2.57 -10.02
C LYS A 46 -13.50 -2.54 -8.49
N ALA A 47 -13.18 -3.68 -7.86
CA ALA A 47 -13.11 -3.76 -6.39
C ALA A 47 -11.94 -2.94 -5.84
N THR A 48 -10.80 -2.92 -6.54
CA THR A 48 -9.61 -2.14 -6.15
C THR A 48 -9.87 -0.64 -6.26
N ASP A 49 -10.44 -0.18 -7.37
CA ASP A 49 -10.79 1.24 -7.59
C ASP A 49 -11.80 1.76 -6.56
N ALA A 50 -12.65 0.88 -6.01
CA ALA A 50 -13.65 1.25 -5.01
C ALA A 50 -13.10 1.35 -3.57
N LEU A 51 -11.86 0.87 -3.31
CA LEU A 51 -11.30 0.83 -1.94
C LEU A 51 -11.21 2.20 -1.26
N PRO A 52 -10.76 3.30 -1.93
CA PRO A 52 -10.68 4.62 -1.27
C PRO A 52 -12.03 5.11 -0.73
N GLY A 53 -13.14 4.75 -1.36
CA GLY A 53 -14.47 5.09 -0.88
C GLY A 53 -15.00 4.22 0.26
N LYS A 54 -14.31 3.10 0.58
CA LYS A 54 -14.73 2.11 1.57
C LYS A 54 -13.83 2.04 2.80
N ILE A 55 -12.58 2.44 2.66
CA ILE A 55 -11.56 2.31 3.72
C ILE A 55 -11.12 3.72 4.15
N PRO A 56 -11.45 4.14 5.39
CA PRO A 56 -11.03 5.43 5.90
C PRO A 56 -9.50 5.60 5.87
N GLY A 57 -9.03 6.74 5.38
CA GLY A 57 -7.62 7.07 5.29
C GLY A 57 -6.88 6.48 4.09
N LEU A 58 -7.49 5.57 3.31
CA LEU A 58 -6.99 5.21 1.99
C LEU A 58 -7.44 6.28 1.00
N THR A 59 -6.51 7.10 0.50
CA THR A 59 -6.81 8.29 -0.30
C THR A 59 -6.80 8.02 -1.80
N LYS A 60 -5.89 7.15 -2.25
CA LYS A 60 -5.76 6.80 -3.68
C LYS A 60 -5.28 5.36 -3.85
N VAL A 61 -5.59 4.79 -5.01
CA VAL A 61 -5.11 3.49 -5.43
C VAL A 61 -4.74 3.52 -6.90
N TRP A 62 -3.68 2.78 -7.25
CA TRP A 62 -3.29 2.47 -8.62
C TRP A 62 -3.01 0.99 -8.70
N HIS A 63 -3.35 0.36 -9.80
CA HIS A 63 -3.04 -1.05 -10.03
C HIS A 63 -2.82 -1.32 -11.51
N GLY A 64 -2.11 -2.39 -11.82
CA GLY A 64 -1.90 -2.76 -13.21
C GLY A 64 -0.72 -3.70 -13.44
N LYS A 65 -0.51 -4.00 -14.70
CA LYS A 65 0.63 -4.79 -15.15
C LYS A 65 1.93 -4.00 -14.96
N MET A 66 2.93 -4.64 -14.40
CA MET A 66 4.25 -4.04 -14.25
C MET A 66 4.92 -3.88 -15.61
N ALA A 67 5.46 -2.69 -15.89
CA ALA A 67 6.24 -2.43 -17.12
C ALA A 67 7.49 -3.33 -17.17
N ARG A 68 8.07 -3.66 -16.02
CA ARG A 68 9.19 -4.60 -15.88
C ARG A 68 8.83 -5.64 -14.82
N PRO A 69 8.57 -6.90 -15.22
CA PRO A 69 8.37 -7.99 -14.27
C PRO A 69 9.57 -8.15 -13.35
N MET A 70 9.32 -8.48 -12.09
CA MET A 70 10.36 -8.64 -11.07
C MET A 70 10.48 -10.09 -10.63
N ALA A 71 11.67 -10.68 -10.78
CA ALA A 71 11.96 -11.99 -10.23
C ALA A 71 12.23 -11.88 -8.72
N VAL A 72 11.59 -12.73 -7.94
CA VAL A 72 11.81 -12.88 -6.50
C VAL A 72 12.22 -14.31 -6.22
N TYR A 73 13.29 -14.47 -5.47
CA TYR A 73 13.83 -15.78 -5.09
C TYR A 73 13.49 -16.05 -3.63
N ASN A 74 12.79 -17.14 -3.39
CA ASN A 74 12.41 -17.58 -2.06
C ASN A 74 13.21 -18.80 -1.70
N ILE A 75 13.88 -18.79 -0.56
CA ILE A 75 14.52 -19.96 0.03
C ILE A 75 13.52 -20.71 0.91
N ASP A 76 13.75 -22.01 1.10
CA ASP A 76 12.95 -22.83 1.99
C ASP A 76 13.00 -22.35 3.45
N GLY A 77 12.07 -22.87 4.28
CA GLY A 77 11.87 -22.39 5.64
C GLY A 77 13.06 -22.67 6.57
N GLU A 78 13.74 -23.80 6.39
CA GLU A 78 14.87 -24.18 7.24
C GLU A 78 16.10 -23.32 6.95
N ALA A 79 16.42 -23.12 5.66
CA ALA A 79 17.49 -22.23 5.27
C ALA A 79 17.20 -20.77 5.74
N ARG A 80 15.95 -20.33 5.65
CA ARG A 80 15.55 -19.00 6.14
C ARG A 80 15.75 -18.85 7.64
N LYS A 81 15.35 -19.84 8.45
CA LYS A 81 15.54 -19.82 9.90
C LYS A 81 17.00 -19.64 10.28
N LYS A 82 17.88 -20.38 9.63
CA LYS A 82 19.34 -20.30 9.85
C LYS A 82 19.90 -18.92 9.53
N LEU A 83 19.54 -18.35 8.36
CA LEU A 83 19.93 -16.98 8.01
C LEU A 83 19.41 -15.95 9.01
N THR A 84 18.16 -16.09 9.47
CA THR A 84 17.58 -15.20 10.47
C THR A 84 18.27 -15.34 11.84
N ALA A 85 18.80 -16.50 12.15
CA ALA A 85 19.59 -16.75 13.36
C ALA A 85 21.06 -16.25 13.27
N GLY A 86 21.43 -15.66 12.11
CA GLY A 86 22.75 -15.04 11.92
C GLY A 86 23.76 -15.89 11.17
N GLU A 87 23.39 -17.07 10.63
CA GLU A 87 24.27 -17.81 9.75
C GLU A 87 24.47 -17.01 8.44
N GLU A 88 25.71 -16.77 8.05
CA GLU A 88 26.04 -16.00 6.83
C GLU A 88 25.77 -16.78 5.54
N LYS A 89 25.89 -18.09 5.58
CA LYS A 89 25.74 -18.97 4.41
C LYS A 89 24.97 -20.23 4.79
N VAL A 90 23.97 -20.56 3.97
CA VAL A 90 23.18 -21.78 4.13
C VAL A 90 22.98 -22.45 2.77
N THR A 91 22.78 -23.78 2.79
CA THR A 91 22.32 -24.53 1.64
C THR A 91 20.81 -24.75 1.77
N GLY A 92 20.08 -24.57 0.69
CA GLY A 92 18.62 -24.75 0.69
C GLY A 92 18.04 -24.73 -0.71
N THR A 93 16.76 -25.04 -0.81
CA THR A 93 16.00 -24.98 -2.06
C THR A 93 15.58 -23.54 -2.36
N VAL A 94 15.90 -23.07 -3.58
CA VAL A 94 15.51 -21.75 -4.05
C VAL A 94 14.38 -21.89 -5.08
N THR A 95 13.28 -21.18 -4.88
CA THR A 95 12.16 -21.10 -5.82
C THR A 95 12.07 -19.69 -6.37
N GLN A 96 12.08 -19.54 -7.69
CA GLN A 96 11.83 -18.28 -8.36
C GLN A 96 10.32 -18.04 -8.52
N ARG A 97 9.87 -16.82 -8.25
CA ARG A 97 8.55 -16.33 -8.60
C ARG A 97 8.68 -15.01 -9.36
N VAL A 98 7.87 -14.82 -10.39
CA VAL A 98 7.88 -13.59 -11.19
C VAL A 98 6.64 -12.77 -10.84
N ARG A 99 6.86 -11.56 -10.33
CA ARG A 99 5.81 -10.57 -10.06
C ARG A 99 5.51 -9.84 -11.36
N LYS A 100 4.27 -9.88 -11.82
CA LYS A 100 3.84 -9.31 -13.10
C LYS A 100 2.86 -8.16 -12.95
N HIS A 101 2.18 -8.08 -11.79
CA HIS A 101 1.19 -7.03 -11.47
C HIS A 101 1.51 -6.42 -10.11
N GLY A 102 1.07 -5.18 -9.94
CA GLY A 102 1.22 -4.45 -8.69
C GLY A 102 0.01 -3.59 -8.38
N VAL A 103 -0.09 -3.26 -7.11
CA VAL A 103 -1.02 -2.26 -6.57
C VAL A 103 -0.20 -1.27 -5.75
N CYS A 104 -0.54 0.00 -5.89
CA CYS A 104 -0.01 1.09 -5.07
C CYS A 104 -1.19 1.76 -4.37
N MET A 105 -1.09 1.94 -3.08
CA MET A 105 -2.10 2.59 -2.24
C MET A 105 -1.47 3.77 -1.49
N GLU A 106 -2.13 4.92 -1.52
CA GLU A 106 -1.74 6.10 -0.74
C GLU A 106 -2.62 6.17 0.49
N PHE A 107 -2.02 6.13 1.67
CA PHE A 107 -2.70 6.32 2.95
C PHE A 107 -2.38 7.71 3.51
N ALA A 108 -3.34 8.28 4.23
CA ALA A 108 -3.19 9.55 4.91
C ALA A 108 -2.03 9.51 5.93
N ASP A 109 -1.90 8.38 6.65
CA ASP A 109 -0.88 8.16 7.67
C ASP A 109 -0.67 6.65 7.99
N ASP A 110 0.22 6.36 8.91
CA ASP A 110 0.51 5.00 9.40
C ASP A 110 -0.67 4.38 10.17
N ALA A 111 -1.48 5.19 10.86
CA ALA A 111 -2.66 4.70 11.57
C ALA A 111 -3.72 4.17 10.59
N ALA A 112 -3.91 4.86 9.47
CA ALA A 112 -4.79 4.44 8.39
C ALA A 112 -4.32 3.11 7.76
N LEU A 113 -3.03 2.93 7.52
CA LEU A 113 -2.49 1.66 7.03
C LEU A 113 -2.69 0.53 8.05
N LYS A 114 -2.46 0.78 9.34
CA LYS A 114 -2.72 -0.23 10.38
C LYS A 114 -4.18 -0.64 10.48
N ALA A 115 -5.10 0.30 10.24
CA ALA A 115 -6.55 0.04 10.23
C ALA A 115 -7.02 -0.65 8.94
N TYR A 116 -6.24 -0.64 7.87
CA TYR A 116 -6.58 -1.22 6.57
C TYR A 116 -6.76 -2.74 6.61
N ALA A 117 -5.77 -3.48 7.12
CA ALA A 117 -5.78 -4.94 7.10
C ALA A 117 -6.98 -5.59 7.86
N PRO A 118 -7.39 -5.11 9.05
CA PRO A 118 -8.56 -5.64 9.75
C PRO A 118 -9.90 -5.14 9.20
N ASN A 119 -9.91 -4.18 8.26
CA ASN A 119 -11.14 -3.58 7.74
C ASN A 119 -11.99 -4.63 6.98
N PRO A 120 -13.32 -4.71 7.21
CA PRO A 120 -14.20 -5.62 6.48
C PRO A 120 -14.13 -5.46 4.95
N ALA A 121 -14.02 -4.22 4.45
CA ALA A 121 -13.91 -3.96 3.01
C ALA A 121 -12.61 -4.51 2.41
N HIS A 122 -11.51 -4.56 3.19
CA HIS A 122 -10.27 -5.24 2.78
C HIS A 122 -10.50 -6.75 2.64
N LYS A 123 -11.25 -7.35 3.55
CA LYS A 123 -11.57 -8.78 3.53
C LYS A 123 -12.41 -9.16 2.30
N GLU A 124 -13.42 -8.33 1.98
CA GLU A 124 -14.23 -8.49 0.76
C GLU A 124 -13.36 -8.36 -0.50
N TRP A 125 -12.48 -7.37 -0.52
CA TRP A 125 -11.55 -7.16 -1.62
C TRP A 125 -10.55 -8.32 -1.77
N ASP A 126 -9.99 -8.86 -0.69
CA ASP A 126 -9.03 -9.98 -0.72
C ASP A 126 -9.65 -11.24 -1.33
N ALA A 127 -10.95 -11.45 -1.16
CA ALA A 127 -11.67 -12.56 -1.79
C ALA A 127 -11.67 -12.46 -3.33
N VAL A 128 -11.73 -11.25 -3.88
CA VAL A 128 -11.63 -11.01 -5.32
C VAL A 128 -10.17 -11.03 -5.77
N TYR A 129 -9.28 -10.42 -5.00
CA TYR A 129 -7.85 -10.38 -5.27
C TYR A 129 -7.22 -11.78 -5.33
N SER A 130 -7.66 -12.71 -4.46
CA SER A 130 -7.15 -14.09 -4.45
C SER A 130 -7.48 -14.89 -5.71
N LYS A 131 -8.43 -14.46 -6.54
CA LYS A 131 -8.71 -15.08 -7.84
C LYS A 131 -7.68 -14.77 -8.91
N VAL A 132 -7.01 -13.64 -8.80
CA VAL A 132 -6.02 -13.18 -9.80
C VAL A 132 -4.58 -13.34 -9.33
N ARG A 133 -4.33 -13.60 -8.04
CA ARG A 133 -2.98 -13.75 -7.47
C ARG A 133 -2.66 -15.16 -6.99
N VAL A 134 -1.45 -15.60 -7.24
CA VAL A 134 -0.84 -16.72 -6.51
C VAL A 134 -0.51 -16.25 -5.09
N ALA A 135 -0.76 -17.07 -4.08
CA ALA A 135 -0.51 -16.73 -2.68
C ALA A 135 0.91 -16.19 -2.44
N GLY A 136 1.02 -15.18 -1.60
CA GLY A 136 2.25 -14.47 -1.26
C GLY A 136 2.52 -13.28 -2.19
N THR A 137 2.70 -12.12 -1.58
CA THR A 137 3.04 -10.85 -2.22
C THR A 137 4.43 -10.40 -1.81
N THR A 138 4.99 -9.47 -2.55
CA THR A 138 6.14 -8.67 -2.12
C THR A 138 5.62 -7.28 -1.81
N THR A 139 5.75 -6.85 -0.56
CA THR A 139 5.20 -5.59 -0.06
C THR A 139 6.33 -4.65 0.35
N ILE A 140 6.17 -3.36 0.04
CA ILE A 140 7.11 -2.29 0.39
C ILE A 140 6.29 -1.08 0.83
N ASP A 141 6.62 -0.52 2.00
CA ASP A 141 5.99 0.67 2.54
C ASP A 141 6.97 1.83 2.57
N PHE A 142 6.56 2.99 2.07
CA PHE A 142 7.33 4.23 2.12
C PHE A 142 6.57 5.29 2.91
N MET A 143 7.25 5.87 3.91
CA MET A 143 6.78 7.08 4.57
C MET A 143 7.22 8.29 3.77
N GLY A 144 6.29 9.18 3.40
CA GLY A 144 6.60 10.49 2.84
C GLY A 144 7.42 11.32 3.84
N GLN A 145 8.35 12.11 3.33
CA GLN A 145 9.17 13.03 4.16
C GLN A 145 8.49 14.38 4.33
#